data_1f404d18858518e197f3d1f7b9c830ec
#
_entry.id   1f404d18858518e197f3d1f7b9c830ec
#
_cell.length_a   1.000
_cell.length_b   1.000
_cell.length_c   1.000
_cell.angle_alpha   90.00
_cell.angle_beta   90.00
_cell.angle_gamma   90.00
#
_symmetry.space_group_name_H-M   'P 1'
#
loop_
_entity.id
_entity.type
_entity.pdbx_description
1 polymer ?
#
loop_
_entity_poly.entity_id
_entity_poly.type
_entity_poly.pdbx_seq_one_letter_code
_entity_poly.pdbx_strand_id
1 'polypeptide(L)'
;MLLSEPNLPEPNLNLNNQSTSNILTQSPAILATNLAKSVGERDNTIEILRDLNLEVAQGESVAIVGSSGSGKSTLLALLAGLDNPSSGNVAVEGLDFSSLDEDARAAVRGKRMGFVFQSFQLLSTMTALENVMLPLQLANRADAKVMAITTLEKVGLGERLTHYPKQLSGGEQQRVAIARAFAPQPAILFADEPTGNLDINTGERIIDLLFSLNKASNSTLILVTHDEKLAQRCRRVLVLNNGQLT
;
A
#
# COMPACT_ATOMS: atom_id res chain seq x y z
N MET A 1 -68.26 -39.81 2.86
CA MET A 1 -67.32 -40.65 3.58
C MET A 1 -65.96 -39.98 3.45
N LEU A 2 -65.69 -39.03 4.40
CA LEU A 2 -64.51 -38.20 4.40
C LEU A 2 -63.53 -38.84 5.40
N LEU A 3 -62.35 -39.25 4.95
CA LEU A 3 -61.31 -39.79 5.75
C LEU A 3 -60.53 -38.63 6.40
N SER A 4 -60.47 -38.66 7.73
CA SER A 4 -59.70 -37.74 8.57
C SER A 4 -58.22 -38.02 8.49
N GLU A 5 -57.42 -36.99 8.22
CA GLU A 5 -55.95 -37.01 8.28
C GLU A 5 -55.45 -37.03 9.76
N PRO A 6 -54.33 -37.73 10.05
CA PRO A 6 -53.77 -37.73 11.39
C PRO A 6 -52.92 -36.52 11.68
N ASN A 7 -53.15 -35.94 12.84
CA ASN A 7 -52.44 -34.80 13.45
C ASN A 7 -50.99 -35.18 13.78
N LEU A 8 -50.00 -34.58 13.16
CA LEU A 8 -48.59 -34.69 13.49
C LEU A 8 -48.21 -33.60 14.52
N PRO A 9 -47.43 -33.89 15.55
CA PRO A 9 -47.01 -32.91 16.53
C PRO A 9 -45.97 -31.97 15.96
N GLU A 10 -46.12 -30.63 16.21
CA GLU A 10 -45.17 -29.60 15.86
C GLU A 10 -43.87 -29.77 16.67
N PRO A 11 -42.68 -29.53 16.06
CA PRO A 11 -41.42 -29.55 16.79
C PRO A 11 -41.26 -28.26 17.59
N ASN A 12 -41.08 -28.39 18.90
CA ASN A 12 -40.69 -27.34 19.84
C ASN A 12 -39.33 -26.75 19.45
N LEU A 13 -39.29 -25.60 18.77
CA LEU A 13 -38.08 -24.81 18.56
C LEU A 13 -37.82 -23.91 19.77
N ASN A 14 -37.04 -24.43 20.72
CA ASN A 14 -36.40 -23.60 21.75
C ASN A 14 -35.36 -22.71 21.10
N LEU A 15 -35.73 -21.49 20.72
CA LEU A 15 -34.83 -20.41 20.33
C LEU A 15 -34.11 -19.85 21.56
N ASN A 16 -33.03 -20.51 21.98
CA ASN A 16 -32.04 -19.83 22.83
C ASN A 16 -31.34 -18.76 22.00
N ASN A 17 -31.80 -17.53 22.15
CA ASN A 17 -31.13 -16.31 21.74
C ASN A 17 -29.79 -16.20 22.47
N GLN A 18 -28.74 -16.76 21.89
CA GLN A 18 -27.38 -16.30 22.13
C GLN A 18 -27.04 -15.33 20.99
N SER A 19 -27.24 -14.05 21.25
CA SER A 19 -26.71 -12.95 20.44
C SER A 19 -25.19 -12.96 20.56
N THR A 20 -24.53 -13.87 19.87
CA THR A 20 -23.12 -13.73 19.52
C THR A 20 -23.07 -12.75 18.37
N SER A 21 -22.82 -11.49 18.69
CA SER A 21 -22.36 -10.47 17.75
C SER A 21 -21.06 -11.00 17.11
N ASN A 22 -21.17 -11.67 15.96
CA ASN A 22 -20.06 -11.90 15.05
C ASN A 22 -19.61 -10.52 14.56
N ILE A 23 -18.72 -9.89 15.31
CA ILE A 23 -17.83 -8.84 14.79
C ILE A 23 -16.96 -9.61 13.79
N LEU A 24 -17.31 -9.52 12.52
CA LEU A 24 -16.41 -9.90 11.43
C LEU A 24 -15.20 -8.99 11.57
N THR A 25 -14.18 -9.44 12.28
CA THR A 25 -12.89 -8.76 12.32
C THR A 25 -12.34 -8.83 10.90
N GLN A 26 -12.41 -7.71 10.18
CA GLN A 26 -11.79 -7.61 8.88
C GLN A 26 -10.30 -7.91 9.03
N SER A 27 -9.76 -8.77 8.16
CA SER A 27 -8.33 -9.04 8.14
C SER A 27 -7.55 -7.72 8.03
N PRO A 28 -6.44 -7.56 8.76
CA PRO A 28 -5.61 -6.36 8.64
C PRO A 28 -5.15 -6.19 7.18
N ALA A 29 -4.88 -4.95 6.79
CA ALA A 29 -4.32 -4.67 5.47
C ALA A 29 -2.94 -5.31 5.31
N ILE A 30 -2.12 -5.25 6.38
CA ILE A 30 -0.79 -5.87 6.45
C ILE A 30 -0.63 -6.52 7.82
N LEU A 31 -0.13 -7.75 7.84
CA LEU A 31 0.33 -8.44 9.04
C LEU A 31 1.72 -9.02 8.78
N ALA A 32 2.72 -8.51 9.48
CA ALA A 32 4.07 -9.08 9.50
C ALA A 32 4.29 -9.79 10.84
N THR A 33 4.81 -11.01 10.81
CA THR A 33 5.02 -11.84 11.99
C THR A 33 6.46 -12.35 12.01
N ASN A 34 7.19 -12.05 13.09
CA ASN A 34 8.58 -12.44 13.33
C ASN A 34 9.48 -12.17 12.12
N LEU A 35 9.25 -11.03 11.45
CA LEU A 35 9.88 -10.69 10.19
C LEU A 35 11.35 -10.33 10.42
N ALA A 36 12.26 -11.01 9.72
CA ALA A 36 13.68 -10.71 9.75
C ALA A 36 14.28 -10.68 8.35
N LYS A 37 15.32 -9.87 8.19
CA LYS A 37 16.11 -9.78 6.95
C LYS A 37 17.58 -9.69 7.24
N SER A 38 18.33 -10.61 6.66
CA SER A 38 19.78 -10.63 6.68
C SER A 38 20.33 -10.68 5.26
N VAL A 39 21.47 -10.07 5.02
CA VAL A 39 22.20 -10.10 3.75
C VAL A 39 23.66 -10.47 4.00
N GLY A 40 24.28 -11.12 3.05
CA GLY A 40 25.65 -11.60 3.15
C GLY A 40 25.75 -13.13 3.16
N GLU A 41 26.97 -13.64 3.17
CA GLU A 41 27.25 -15.07 3.17
C GLU A 41 28.10 -15.47 4.37
N ARG A 42 27.74 -16.60 5.01
CA ARG A 42 28.47 -17.23 6.12
C ARG A 42 28.86 -16.24 7.24
N ASP A 43 30.17 -16.01 7.44
CA ASP A 43 30.70 -15.24 8.57
C ASP A 43 30.54 -13.71 8.41
N ASN A 44 30.01 -13.23 7.29
CA ASN A 44 29.82 -11.80 7.01
C ASN A 44 28.35 -11.43 6.79
N THR A 45 27.47 -11.96 7.63
CA THR A 45 26.04 -11.70 7.58
C THR A 45 25.71 -10.40 8.32
N ILE A 46 25.06 -9.47 7.64
CA ILE A 46 24.52 -8.24 8.22
C ILE A 46 23.01 -8.42 8.43
N GLU A 47 22.56 -8.34 9.66
CA GLU A 47 21.16 -8.39 10.01
C GLU A 47 20.56 -6.98 9.92
N ILE A 48 19.63 -6.80 8.96
CA ILE A 48 18.99 -5.51 8.68
C ILE A 48 17.71 -5.35 9.50
N LEU A 49 16.90 -6.41 9.61
CA LEU A 49 15.66 -6.43 10.41
C LEU A 49 15.64 -7.68 11.30
N ARG A 50 15.09 -7.50 12.53
CA ARG A 50 15.14 -8.50 13.60
C ARG A 50 13.76 -8.69 14.22
N ASP A 51 13.21 -9.90 14.10
CA ASP A 51 11.99 -10.34 14.80
C ASP A 51 10.89 -9.27 14.88
N LEU A 52 10.61 -8.64 13.75
CA LEU A 52 9.71 -7.52 13.65
C LEU A 52 8.27 -8.00 13.53
N ASN A 53 7.39 -7.47 14.36
CA ASN A 53 5.96 -7.72 14.34
C ASN A 53 5.23 -6.41 14.04
N LEU A 54 4.34 -6.43 13.04
CA LEU A 54 3.58 -5.25 12.61
C LEU A 54 2.21 -5.66 12.11
N GLU A 55 1.20 -5.04 12.68
CA GLU A 55 -0.16 -5.10 12.16
C GLU A 55 -0.61 -3.71 11.74
N VAL A 56 -1.21 -3.59 10.55
CA VAL A 56 -1.77 -2.36 10.01
C VAL A 56 -3.22 -2.61 9.61
N ALA A 57 -4.14 -1.86 10.20
CA ALA A 57 -5.56 -1.98 9.89
C ALA A 57 -5.89 -1.42 8.49
N GLN A 58 -7.00 -1.87 7.91
CA GLN A 58 -7.47 -1.30 6.64
C GLN A 58 -7.84 0.19 6.79
N GLY A 59 -7.41 1.01 5.84
CA GLY A 59 -7.62 2.46 5.87
C GLY A 59 -6.76 3.21 6.91
N GLU A 60 -5.86 2.52 7.62
CA GLU A 60 -4.93 3.16 8.55
C GLU A 60 -3.79 3.85 7.79
N SER A 61 -3.29 4.98 8.33
CA SER A 61 -2.05 5.60 7.89
C SER A 61 -0.97 5.41 8.96
N VAL A 62 0.14 4.78 8.56
CA VAL A 62 1.27 4.48 9.44
C VAL A 62 2.53 5.10 8.84
N ALA A 63 3.25 5.89 9.64
CA ALA A 63 4.58 6.36 9.30
C ALA A 63 5.64 5.47 9.96
N ILE A 64 6.69 5.14 9.21
CA ILE A 64 7.88 4.47 9.70
C ILE A 64 9.03 5.46 9.62
N VAL A 65 9.53 5.88 10.77
CA VAL A 65 10.66 6.82 10.89
C VAL A 65 11.90 6.11 11.42
N GLY A 66 13.06 6.72 11.23
CA GLY A 66 14.34 6.19 11.72
C GLY A 66 15.52 6.81 10.99
N SER A 67 16.72 6.61 11.49
CA SER A 67 17.96 7.12 10.89
C SER A 67 18.20 6.53 9.49
N SER A 68 19.04 7.19 8.68
CA SER A 68 19.49 6.61 7.41
C SER A 68 20.19 5.27 7.68
N GLY A 69 19.89 4.27 6.83
CA GLY A 69 20.42 2.91 7.00
C GLY A 69 19.74 2.05 8.07
N SER A 70 18.69 2.53 8.77
CA SER A 70 17.97 1.73 9.79
C SER A 70 17.16 0.55 9.24
N GLY A 71 17.03 0.41 7.90
CA GLY A 71 16.29 -0.69 7.27
C GLY A 71 14.87 -0.31 6.79
N LYS A 72 14.49 0.99 6.79
CA LYS A 72 13.12 1.43 6.43
C LYS A 72 12.69 1.00 5.02
N SER A 73 13.52 1.26 4.00
CA SER A 73 13.21 0.87 2.63
C SER A 73 13.21 -0.65 2.46
N THR A 74 14.06 -1.37 3.22
CA THR A 74 14.04 -2.84 3.28
C THR A 74 12.73 -3.33 3.88
N LEU A 75 12.29 -2.76 5.00
CA LEU A 75 11.00 -3.10 5.60
C LEU A 75 9.85 -2.85 4.62
N LEU A 76 9.83 -1.68 3.97
CA LEU A 76 8.82 -1.37 2.96
C LEU A 76 8.82 -2.40 1.82
N ALA A 77 10.01 -2.78 1.32
CA ALA A 77 10.14 -3.78 0.25
C ALA A 77 9.60 -5.16 0.67
N LEU A 78 9.84 -5.59 1.91
CA LEU A 78 9.30 -6.84 2.44
C LEU A 78 7.78 -6.79 2.60
N LEU A 79 7.24 -5.71 3.19
CA LEU A 79 5.79 -5.53 3.37
C LEU A 79 5.04 -5.48 2.04
N ALA A 80 5.69 -4.97 1.00
CA ALA A 80 5.14 -4.91 -0.36
C ALA A 80 5.39 -6.19 -1.18
N GLY A 81 6.11 -7.18 -0.64
CA GLY A 81 6.49 -8.39 -1.35
C GLY A 81 7.43 -8.15 -2.54
N LEU A 82 8.19 -7.05 -2.53
CA LEU A 82 9.22 -6.73 -3.53
C LEU A 82 10.54 -7.47 -3.23
N ASP A 83 10.71 -7.92 -1.99
CA ASP A 83 11.83 -8.75 -1.54
C ASP A 83 11.30 -9.86 -0.63
N ASN A 84 12.11 -10.90 -0.41
CA ASN A 84 11.78 -12.01 0.45
C ASN A 84 12.43 -11.82 1.85
N PRO A 85 11.71 -12.10 2.93
CA PRO A 85 12.30 -12.15 4.26
C PRO A 85 13.29 -13.33 4.38
N SER A 86 14.25 -13.21 5.27
CA SER A 86 15.13 -14.32 5.66
C SER A 86 14.41 -15.29 6.63
N SER A 87 13.49 -14.77 7.44
CA SER A 87 12.55 -15.54 8.27
C SER A 87 11.31 -14.72 8.60
N GLY A 88 10.28 -15.37 9.14
CA GLY A 88 8.98 -14.78 9.36
C GLY A 88 8.15 -14.71 8.09
N ASN A 89 6.99 -14.07 8.17
CA ASN A 89 6.09 -13.92 7.02
C ASN A 89 5.40 -12.57 6.97
N VAL A 90 4.85 -12.25 5.79
CA VAL A 90 3.98 -11.10 5.57
C VAL A 90 2.69 -11.58 4.93
N ALA A 91 1.57 -11.24 5.56
CA ALA A 91 0.25 -11.42 4.97
C ALA A 91 -0.35 -10.06 4.58
N VAL A 92 -1.00 -10.01 3.42
CA VAL A 92 -1.67 -8.82 2.88
C VAL A 92 -3.14 -9.15 2.69
N GLU A 93 -4.02 -8.44 3.40
CA GLU A 93 -5.46 -8.69 3.41
C GLU A 93 -5.81 -10.17 3.70
N GLY A 94 -5.02 -10.81 4.57
CA GLY A 94 -5.16 -12.22 4.95
C GLY A 94 -4.48 -13.21 4.00
N LEU A 95 -3.93 -12.77 2.87
CA LEU A 95 -3.18 -13.61 1.94
C LEU A 95 -1.71 -13.66 2.33
N ASP A 96 -1.19 -14.84 2.64
CA ASP A 96 0.21 -15.05 3.00
C ASP A 96 1.12 -14.93 1.76
N PHE A 97 1.92 -13.86 1.71
CA PHE A 97 2.86 -13.60 0.61
C PHE A 97 4.04 -14.57 0.58
N SER A 98 4.38 -15.15 1.72
CA SER A 98 5.49 -16.11 1.81
C SER A 98 5.16 -17.43 1.09
N SER A 99 3.88 -17.75 0.95
CA SER A 99 3.39 -18.95 0.26
C SER A 99 3.25 -18.78 -1.27
N LEU A 100 3.34 -17.53 -1.77
CA LEU A 100 3.15 -17.22 -3.19
C LEU A 100 4.47 -17.26 -3.96
N ASP A 101 4.42 -17.71 -5.21
CA ASP A 101 5.48 -17.48 -6.18
C ASP A 101 5.53 -15.99 -6.62
N GLU A 102 6.57 -15.62 -7.38
CA GLU A 102 6.76 -14.22 -7.80
C GLU A 102 5.66 -13.73 -8.74
N ASP A 103 5.14 -14.57 -9.62
CA ASP A 103 4.09 -14.18 -10.56
C ASP A 103 2.77 -13.88 -9.81
N ALA A 104 2.41 -14.71 -8.84
CA ALA A 104 1.26 -14.50 -7.98
C ALA A 104 1.41 -13.24 -7.11
N ARG A 105 2.61 -12.99 -6.51
CA ARG A 105 2.90 -11.76 -5.78
C ARG A 105 2.81 -10.52 -6.67
N ALA A 106 3.39 -10.58 -7.87
CA ALA A 106 3.31 -9.49 -8.84
C ALA A 106 1.86 -9.18 -9.24
N ALA A 107 1.03 -10.20 -9.43
CA ALA A 107 -0.40 -10.03 -9.72
C ALA A 107 -1.15 -9.33 -8.55
N VAL A 108 -0.87 -9.70 -7.30
CA VAL A 108 -1.46 -9.04 -6.12
C VAL A 108 -0.95 -7.59 -6.00
N ARG A 109 0.37 -7.35 -6.16
CA ARG A 109 0.94 -5.98 -6.15
C ARG A 109 0.25 -5.10 -7.18
N GLY A 110 0.19 -5.56 -8.44
CA GLY A 110 -0.43 -4.81 -9.54
C GLY A 110 -1.91 -4.49 -9.33
N LYS A 111 -2.64 -5.33 -8.59
CA LYS A 111 -4.08 -5.17 -8.34
C LYS A 111 -4.40 -4.37 -7.08
N ARG A 112 -3.57 -4.48 -6.02
CA ARG A 112 -3.90 -4.01 -4.67
C ARG A 112 -3.00 -2.90 -4.15
N MET A 113 -1.83 -2.69 -4.76
CA MET A 113 -0.80 -1.80 -4.22
C MET A 113 -0.45 -0.68 -5.17
N GLY A 114 -0.24 0.52 -4.61
CA GLY A 114 0.33 1.67 -5.30
C GLY A 114 1.67 2.04 -4.67
N PHE A 115 2.58 2.62 -5.46
CA PHE A 115 3.92 2.99 -5.01
C PHE A 115 4.27 4.41 -5.40
N VAL A 116 4.77 5.18 -4.44
CA VAL A 116 5.34 6.52 -4.61
C VAL A 116 6.75 6.51 -4.05
N PHE A 117 7.75 6.82 -4.87
CA PHE A 117 9.16 6.78 -4.49
C PHE A 117 9.79 8.18 -4.53
N GLN A 118 10.89 8.35 -3.80
CA GLN A 118 11.67 9.57 -3.76
C GLN A 118 12.18 10.01 -5.14
N SER A 119 12.63 9.06 -5.97
CA SER A 119 13.19 9.31 -7.31
C SER A 119 12.14 9.27 -8.43
N PHE A 120 10.86 9.41 -8.10
CA PHE A 120 9.68 9.39 -9.00
C PHE A 120 9.51 8.10 -9.78
N GLN A 121 10.59 7.46 -10.24
CA GLN A 121 10.65 6.21 -11.02
C GLN A 121 9.70 6.23 -12.23
N LEU A 122 9.65 7.36 -12.93
CA LEU A 122 8.92 7.49 -14.18
C LEU A 122 9.71 6.86 -15.32
N LEU A 123 9.00 6.21 -16.23
CA LEU A 123 9.58 5.69 -17.46
C LEU A 123 9.87 6.88 -18.40
N SER A 124 11.15 7.18 -18.62
CA SER A 124 11.63 8.37 -19.33
C SER A 124 11.23 8.40 -20.80
N THR A 125 10.91 7.25 -21.38
CA THR A 125 10.48 7.05 -22.77
C THR A 125 8.96 7.19 -22.94
N MET A 126 8.21 7.34 -21.84
CA MET A 126 6.76 7.48 -21.83
C MET A 126 6.36 8.90 -21.39
N THR A 127 5.28 9.41 -21.96
CA THR A 127 4.64 10.65 -21.55
C THR A 127 4.02 10.53 -20.15
N ALA A 128 3.58 11.65 -19.56
CA ALA A 128 2.85 11.65 -18.30
C ALA A 128 1.60 10.77 -18.37
N LEU A 129 0.83 10.88 -19.44
CA LEU A 129 -0.36 10.05 -19.67
C LEU A 129 0.00 8.56 -19.73
N GLU A 130 1.00 8.18 -20.50
CA GLU A 130 1.41 6.79 -20.67
C GLU A 130 1.95 6.19 -19.37
N ASN A 131 2.72 6.95 -18.57
CA ASN A 131 3.18 6.54 -17.25
C ASN A 131 2.01 6.20 -16.31
N VAL A 132 0.95 7.03 -16.30
CA VAL A 132 -0.22 6.80 -15.45
C VAL A 132 -1.14 5.70 -16.01
N MET A 133 -1.20 5.58 -17.34
CA MET A 133 -2.03 4.58 -18.02
C MET A 133 -1.45 3.16 -17.91
N LEU A 134 -0.13 3.01 -17.81
CA LEU A 134 0.56 1.72 -17.84
C LEU A 134 0.01 0.71 -16.82
N PRO A 135 -0.10 1.00 -15.51
CA PRO A 135 -0.63 0.03 -14.54
C PRO A 135 -2.09 -0.36 -14.84
N LEU A 136 -2.89 0.54 -15.39
CA LEU A 136 -4.27 0.26 -15.80
C LEU A 136 -4.33 -0.67 -17.00
N GLN A 137 -3.42 -0.51 -17.96
CA GLN A 137 -3.30 -1.39 -19.14
C GLN A 137 -2.83 -2.79 -18.73
N LEU A 138 -1.84 -2.89 -17.83
CA LEU A 138 -1.39 -4.17 -17.28
C LEU A 138 -2.51 -4.91 -16.52
N ALA A 139 -3.44 -4.16 -15.91
CA ALA A 139 -4.64 -4.71 -15.29
C ALA A 139 -5.78 -4.97 -16.30
N ASN A 140 -5.54 -4.86 -17.62
CA ASN A 140 -6.50 -5.04 -18.70
C ASN A 140 -7.76 -4.15 -18.57
N ARG A 141 -7.63 -2.92 -18.04
CA ARG A 141 -8.73 -1.99 -17.87
C ARG A 141 -9.12 -1.35 -19.21
N ALA A 142 -10.35 -1.57 -19.66
CA ALA A 142 -10.87 -0.98 -20.90
C ALA A 142 -10.95 0.57 -20.85
N ASP A 143 -11.12 1.13 -19.65
CA ASP A 143 -11.22 2.56 -19.36
C ASP A 143 -9.87 3.21 -18.98
N ALA A 144 -8.73 2.50 -19.20
CA ALA A 144 -7.38 2.91 -18.76
C ALA A 144 -7.04 4.37 -19.14
N LYS A 145 -7.33 4.77 -20.39
CA LYS A 145 -7.03 6.13 -20.87
C LYS A 145 -7.87 7.20 -20.15
N VAL A 146 -9.17 6.95 -19.99
CA VAL A 146 -10.08 7.89 -19.32
C VAL A 146 -9.69 8.05 -17.85
N MET A 147 -9.43 6.95 -17.14
CA MET A 147 -8.98 6.99 -15.75
C MET A 147 -7.64 7.72 -15.58
N ALA A 148 -6.68 7.47 -16.48
CA ALA A 148 -5.39 8.14 -16.43
C ALA A 148 -5.52 9.66 -16.63
N ILE A 149 -6.30 10.11 -17.61
CA ILE A 149 -6.58 11.53 -17.84
C ILE A 149 -7.23 12.15 -16.60
N THR A 150 -8.34 11.57 -16.13
CA THR A 150 -9.06 12.07 -14.96
C THR A 150 -8.15 12.17 -13.72
N THR A 151 -7.24 11.20 -13.54
CA THR A 151 -6.32 11.21 -12.39
C THR A 151 -5.26 12.29 -12.56
N LEU A 152 -4.72 12.50 -13.77
CA LEU A 152 -3.78 13.60 -14.05
C LEU A 152 -4.43 14.97 -13.87
N GLU A 153 -5.69 15.14 -14.26
CA GLU A 153 -6.45 16.36 -13.99
C GLU A 153 -6.61 16.63 -12.49
N LYS A 154 -6.93 15.60 -11.70
CA LYS A 154 -7.05 15.69 -10.22
C LYS A 154 -5.75 16.14 -9.55
N VAL A 155 -4.59 15.80 -10.11
CA VAL A 155 -3.29 16.26 -9.61
C VAL A 155 -2.80 17.56 -10.27
N GLY A 156 -3.66 18.23 -11.06
CA GLY A 156 -3.35 19.52 -11.71
C GLY A 156 -2.40 19.41 -12.90
N LEU A 157 -2.44 18.30 -13.64
CA LEU A 157 -1.57 18.04 -14.79
C LEU A 157 -2.36 17.78 -16.11
N GLY A 158 -3.61 18.25 -16.21
CA GLY A 158 -4.44 18.07 -17.42
C GLY A 158 -3.79 18.64 -18.69
N GLU A 159 -2.99 19.71 -18.59
CA GLU A 159 -2.27 20.29 -19.72
C GLU A 159 -0.87 19.70 -19.95
N ARG A 160 -0.47 18.69 -19.18
CA ARG A 160 0.85 18.04 -19.23
C ARG A 160 0.81 16.60 -19.76
N LEU A 161 -0.34 16.13 -20.26
CA LEU A 161 -0.56 14.73 -20.65
C LEU A 161 0.48 14.18 -21.62
N THR A 162 0.93 14.99 -22.59
CA THR A 162 1.88 14.60 -23.65
C THR A 162 3.34 14.92 -23.30
N HIS A 163 3.61 15.50 -22.12
CA HIS A 163 4.97 15.84 -21.72
C HIS A 163 5.73 14.60 -21.24
N TYR A 164 6.97 14.49 -21.65
CA TYR A 164 7.92 13.48 -21.15
C TYR A 164 8.50 13.92 -19.79
N PRO A 165 8.96 12.99 -18.94
CA PRO A 165 9.54 13.30 -17.63
C PRO A 165 10.60 14.43 -17.67
N LYS A 166 11.48 14.44 -18.66
CA LYS A 166 12.52 15.48 -18.85
C LYS A 166 11.98 16.89 -19.09
N GLN A 167 10.72 17.03 -19.46
CA GLN A 167 10.06 18.30 -19.72
C GLN A 167 9.25 18.80 -18.50
N LEU A 168 9.21 18.01 -17.44
CA LEU A 168 8.47 18.27 -16.21
C LEU A 168 9.41 18.67 -15.09
N SER A 169 9.00 19.65 -14.27
CA SER A 169 9.66 19.96 -13.01
C SER A 169 9.61 18.80 -12.03
N GLY A 170 10.47 18.76 -11.01
CA GLY A 170 10.46 17.70 -9.99
C GLY A 170 9.10 17.52 -9.31
N GLY A 171 8.43 18.63 -8.97
CA GLY A 171 7.09 18.59 -8.40
C GLY A 171 6.02 18.08 -9.37
N GLU A 172 6.14 18.38 -10.69
CA GLU A 172 5.25 17.80 -11.70
C GLU A 172 5.51 16.31 -11.88
N GLN A 173 6.79 15.87 -11.90
CA GLN A 173 7.14 14.45 -11.96
C GLN A 173 6.58 13.68 -10.76
N GLN A 174 6.68 14.26 -9.55
CA GLN A 174 6.11 13.62 -8.36
C GLN A 174 4.58 13.55 -8.44
N ARG A 175 3.90 14.56 -8.96
CA ARG A 175 2.45 14.48 -9.19
C ARG A 175 2.09 13.41 -10.22
N VAL A 176 2.89 13.20 -11.29
CA VAL A 176 2.70 12.06 -12.21
C VAL A 176 2.89 10.73 -11.49
N ALA A 177 3.92 10.60 -10.64
CA ALA A 177 4.15 9.37 -9.85
C ALA A 177 2.99 9.08 -8.89
N ILE A 178 2.47 10.11 -8.21
CA ILE A 178 1.27 9.99 -7.36
C ILE A 178 0.05 9.58 -8.20
N ALA A 179 -0.19 10.24 -9.34
CA ALA A 179 -1.29 9.88 -10.22
C ALA A 179 -1.20 8.41 -10.69
N ARG A 180 0.01 7.96 -11.06
CA ARG A 180 0.26 6.57 -11.43
C ARG A 180 -0.07 5.58 -10.30
N ALA A 181 0.30 5.93 -9.07
CA ALA A 181 0.04 5.10 -7.90
C ALA A 181 -1.46 5.01 -7.56
N PHE A 182 -2.21 6.11 -7.72
CA PHE A 182 -3.63 6.19 -7.37
C PHE A 182 -4.59 5.80 -8.50
N ALA A 183 -4.18 5.86 -9.77
CA ALA A 183 -5.05 5.55 -10.90
C ALA A 183 -5.70 4.16 -10.81
N PRO A 184 -5.00 3.08 -10.37
CA PRO A 184 -5.62 1.77 -10.17
C PRO A 184 -6.56 1.68 -8.97
N GLN A 185 -6.69 2.72 -8.16
CA GLN A 185 -7.45 2.73 -6.89
C GLN A 185 -6.94 1.64 -5.91
N PRO A 186 -5.68 1.72 -5.49
CA PRO A 186 -5.06 0.69 -4.67
C PRO A 186 -5.71 0.62 -3.28
N ALA A 187 -5.77 -0.60 -2.70
CA ALA A 187 -6.15 -0.79 -1.30
C ALA A 187 -5.04 -0.34 -0.35
N ILE A 188 -3.79 -0.47 -0.77
CA ILE A 188 -2.60 -0.11 0.02
C ILE A 188 -1.69 0.78 -0.81
N LEU A 189 -1.26 1.89 -0.22
CA LEU A 189 -0.28 2.80 -0.80
C LEU A 189 1.02 2.76 0.01
N PHE A 190 2.11 2.48 -0.67
CA PHE A 190 3.47 2.60 -0.13
C PHE A 190 4.11 3.89 -0.63
N ALA A 191 4.64 4.69 0.28
CA ALA A 191 5.35 5.93 -0.04
C ALA A 191 6.72 5.93 0.65
N ASP A 192 7.79 5.92 -0.14
CA ASP A 192 9.17 5.97 0.34
C ASP A 192 9.76 7.35 0.06
N GLU A 193 9.95 8.16 1.11
CA GLU A 193 10.51 9.52 1.06
C GLU A 193 9.89 10.39 -0.05
N PRO A 194 8.56 10.54 -0.11
CA PRO A 194 7.85 11.09 -1.29
C PRO A 194 8.20 12.55 -1.61
N THR A 195 8.95 13.25 -0.76
CA THR A 195 9.37 14.64 -0.94
C THR A 195 10.87 14.85 -0.87
N GLY A 196 11.66 13.78 -0.72
CA GLY A 196 13.10 13.89 -0.46
C GLY A 196 13.94 14.56 -1.56
N ASN A 197 13.39 14.70 -2.78
CA ASN A 197 14.05 15.39 -3.91
C ASN A 197 13.40 16.73 -4.27
N LEU A 198 12.57 17.30 -3.39
CA LEU A 198 11.81 18.52 -3.65
C LEU A 198 12.23 19.64 -2.69
N ASP A 199 12.04 20.88 -3.11
CA ASP A 199 12.11 22.02 -2.20
C ASP A 199 10.95 21.98 -1.18
N ILE A 200 11.11 22.66 -0.05
CA ILE A 200 10.17 22.62 1.08
C ILE A 200 8.74 22.97 0.65
N ASN A 201 8.56 24.07 -0.09
CA ASN A 201 7.22 24.56 -0.47
C ASN A 201 6.52 23.59 -1.45
N THR A 202 7.27 23.02 -2.38
CA THR A 202 6.77 22.01 -3.32
C THR A 202 6.47 20.72 -2.55
N GLY A 203 7.34 20.32 -1.62
CA GLY A 203 7.15 19.17 -0.76
C GLY A 203 5.85 19.22 0.02
N GLU A 204 5.55 20.33 0.70
CA GLU A 204 4.29 20.51 1.45
C GLU A 204 3.06 20.33 0.56
N ARG A 205 3.03 20.92 -0.64
CA ARG A 205 1.92 20.75 -1.60
C ARG A 205 1.75 19.29 -2.06
N ILE A 206 2.87 18.59 -2.27
CA ILE A 206 2.85 17.17 -2.66
C ILE A 206 2.29 16.31 -1.53
N ILE A 207 2.64 16.60 -0.28
CA ILE A 207 2.13 15.91 0.89
C ILE A 207 0.62 16.15 1.07
N ASP A 208 0.16 17.41 0.93
CA ASP A 208 -1.26 17.74 1.00
C ASP A 208 -2.06 16.97 -0.06
N LEU A 209 -1.53 16.91 -1.28
CA LEU A 209 -2.13 16.15 -2.37
C LEU A 209 -2.19 14.64 -2.04
N LEU A 210 -1.08 14.05 -1.57
CA LEU A 210 -0.99 12.64 -1.22
C LEU A 210 -2.04 12.28 -0.17
N PHE A 211 -2.11 13.04 0.96
CA PHE A 211 -3.06 12.77 2.02
C PHE A 211 -4.51 13.03 1.60
N SER A 212 -4.78 14.04 0.77
CA SER A 212 -6.12 14.29 0.24
C SER A 212 -6.63 13.14 -0.62
N LEU A 213 -5.79 12.63 -1.52
CA LEU A 213 -6.12 11.47 -2.36
C LEU A 213 -6.28 10.20 -1.54
N ASN A 214 -5.37 9.97 -0.56
CA ASN A 214 -5.45 8.82 0.33
C ASN A 214 -6.76 8.81 1.13
N LYS A 215 -7.16 9.95 1.68
CA LYS A 215 -8.44 10.10 2.39
C LYS A 215 -9.63 9.85 1.48
N ALA A 216 -9.60 10.36 0.24
CA ALA A 216 -10.68 10.19 -0.73
C ALA A 216 -10.85 8.73 -1.19
N SER A 217 -9.74 7.96 -1.30
CA SER A 217 -9.73 6.55 -1.70
C SER A 217 -9.93 5.58 -0.53
N ASN A 218 -9.82 6.05 0.72
CA ASN A 218 -9.77 5.21 1.93
C ASN A 218 -8.70 4.10 1.86
N SER A 219 -7.59 4.37 1.18
CA SER A 219 -6.48 3.42 1.07
C SER A 219 -5.68 3.38 2.38
N THR A 220 -5.14 2.21 2.71
CA THR A 220 -4.14 2.08 3.78
C THR A 220 -2.84 2.71 3.32
N LEU A 221 -2.22 3.58 4.13
CA LEU A 221 -0.98 4.26 3.79
C LEU A 221 0.18 3.77 4.66
N ILE A 222 1.25 3.29 4.03
CA ILE A 222 2.55 3.05 4.67
C ILE A 222 3.53 4.10 4.15
N LEU A 223 3.92 5.00 5.04
CA LEU A 223 4.82 6.11 4.71
C LEU A 223 6.18 5.89 5.38
N VAL A 224 7.24 5.85 4.61
CA VAL A 224 8.62 5.89 5.10
C VAL A 224 9.14 7.31 4.95
N THR A 225 9.65 7.88 6.02
CA THR A 225 10.24 9.22 6.00
C THR A 225 11.19 9.46 7.16
N HIS A 226 12.11 10.41 7.00
CA HIS A 226 12.91 10.97 8.08
C HIS A 226 12.36 12.32 8.58
N ASP A 227 11.34 12.86 7.93
CA ASP A 227 10.66 14.10 8.34
C ASP A 227 9.60 13.80 9.41
N GLU A 228 9.88 14.21 10.64
CA GLU A 228 8.98 14.02 11.79
C GLU A 228 7.64 14.76 11.63
N LYS A 229 7.64 15.96 11.00
CA LYS A 229 6.40 16.72 10.79
C LYS A 229 5.49 15.99 9.82
N LEU A 230 6.08 15.39 8.78
CA LEU A 230 5.35 14.57 7.83
C LEU A 230 4.81 13.30 8.50
N ALA A 231 5.63 12.64 9.31
CA ALA A 231 5.23 11.43 10.04
C ALA A 231 4.03 11.68 10.97
N GLN A 232 3.99 12.83 11.67
CA GLN A 232 2.90 13.21 12.56
C GLN A 232 1.54 13.41 11.86
N ARG A 233 1.50 13.48 10.54
CA ARG A 233 0.25 13.51 9.76
C ARG A 233 -0.41 12.13 9.64
N CYS A 234 0.33 11.05 9.88
CA CYS A 234 -0.19 9.70 9.95
C CYS A 234 -0.88 9.44 11.29
N ARG A 235 -1.81 8.48 11.28
CA ARG A 235 -2.54 8.08 12.49
C ARG A 235 -1.62 7.43 13.54
N ARG A 236 -0.57 6.74 13.09
CA ARG A 236 0.41 6.07 13.94
C ARG A 236 1.81 6.29 13.39
N VAL A 237 2.76 6.51 14.30
CA VAL A 237 4.18 6.64 13.98
C VAL A 237 4.93 5.50 14.67
N LEU A 238 5.74 4.79 13.91
CA LEU A 238 6.60 3.71 14.36
C LEU A 238 8.05 4.12 14.15
N VAL A 239 8.88 3.86 15.11
CA VAL A 239 10.32 4.15 15.03
C VAL A 239 11.08 2.86 14.71
N LEU A 240 11.77 2.83 13.58
CA LEU A 240 12.66 1.73 13.23
C LEU A 240 14.09 2.07 13.68
N ASN A 241 14.57 1.37 14.70
CA ASN A 241 15.90 1.56 15.25
C ASN A 241 16.63 0.21 15.33
N ASN A 242 17.85 0.14 14.79
CA ASN A 242 18.66 -1.09 14.78
C ASN A 242 17.89 -2.35 14.33
N GLY A 243 17.05 -2.21 13.32
CA GLY A 243 16.28 -3.31 12.75
C GLY A 243 15.05 -3.75 13.55
N GLN A 244 14.65 -3.01 14.59
CA GLN A 244 13.47 -3.29 15.42
C GLN A 244 12.49 -2.11 15.41
N LEU A 245 11.19 -2.38 15.50
CA LEU A 245 10.13 -1.37 15.64
C LEU A 245 9.85 -1.09 17.13
N THR A 246 9.72 0.20 17.45
CA THR A 246 9.30 0.69 18.77
C THR A 246 8.20 1.75 18.63
#